data_932a1152d029c048946a1052801325c8
#
_entry.id   932a1152d029c048946a1052801325c8
#
_cell.length_a   1.000
_cell.length_b   1.000
_cell.length_c   1.000
_cell.angle_alpha   90.00
_cell.angle_beta   90.00
_cell.angle_gamma   90.00
#
_symmetry.space_group_name_H-M   'P 1'
#
loop_
_entity.id
_entity.type
_entity.pdbx_description
1 polymer ?
#
loop_
_entity_poly.entity_id
_entity_poly.type
_entity_poly.pdbx_seq_one_letter_code
_entity_poly.pdbx_strand_id
1 'polypeptide(L)'
;QNDHLKAYGIAYYSLKKGINVEWLLNYRGGAFLFDENQLIVSECKIRGVSFEEINASDLVGLYSAIDQNNMDIVLLEKNPKIAIYTPPNKQPWDDAVTLALTYAEVDYETLWDEEVHLGKLEKYDWLHLHHEDFTGQYGKFYRSHRNSQWYKDQKVQFEDVAKKLGYESVHQQKKGVARIIKDYVGNGGFLFAMCSATDSYDIALAMKNADGAYSVFDETPIDPNIQSKLDYNQCFAFTDFKLLPDPMIYEFSDIDLPSSNNPITRGAEADYFSLFEFSAKYDPVPTMLTQNHVSIVKGFMGQTTGFDKDKVKNHIVVMGEDPSTNQV
;
A
#
# COMPACT_ATOMS: atom_id res chain seq x y z
N GLN A 1 6.18 21.78 -2.54
CA GLN A 1 5.80 20.36 -2.33
C GLN A 1 5.29 20.08 -0.92
N ASN A 2 5.87 20.71 0.12
CA ASN A 2 5.41 20.50 1.49
C ASN A 2 3.95 20.95 1.72
N ASP A 3 3.50 21.95 0.98
CA ASP A 3 2.14 22.47 1.07
C ASP A 3 1.07 21.46 0.62
N HIS A 4 1.39 20.55 -0.30
CA HIS A 4 0.44 19.56 -0.82
C HIS A 4 -0.07 18.63 0.29
N LEU A 5 0.82 18.01 1.09
CA LEU A 5 0.40 17.12 2.17
C LEU A 5 -0.46 17.86 3.20
N LYS A 6 -0.11 19.12 3.51
CA LYS A 6 -0.91 19.95 4.42
C LYS A 6 -2.27 20.33 3.82
N ALA A 7 -2.34 20.54 2.50
CA ALA A 7 -3.61 20.80 1.82
C ALA A 7 -4.55 19.58 1.89
N TYR A 8 -4.05 18.35 1.68
CA TYR A 8 -4.82 17.13 1.91
C TYR A 8 -5.30 17.03 3.37
N GLY A 9 -4.46 17.40 4.33
CA GLY A 9 -4.83 17.46 5.74
C GLY A 9 -5.95 18.46 6.04
N ILE A 10 -5.98 19.62 5.35
CA ILE A 10 -7.07 20.59 5.45
C ILE A 10 -8.37 20.02 4.86
N ALA A 11 -8.30 19.37 3.69
CA ALA A 11 -9.45 18.70 3.11
C ALA A 11 -10.03 17.64 4.08
N TYR A 12 -9.17 16.79 4.63
CA TYR A 12 -9.56 15.79 5.63
C TYR A 12 -10.21 16.43 6.87
N TYR A 13 -9.60 17.49 7.41
CA TYR A 13 -10.12 18.24 8.55
C TYR A 13 -11.51 18.81 8.25
N SER A 14 -11.70 19.38 7.05
CA SER A 14 -12.97 19.95 6.61
C SER A 14 -14.08 18.90 6.58
N LEU A 15 -13.80 17.74 5.97
CA LEU A 15 -14.73 16.60 5.94
C LEU A 15 -15.07 16.11 7.35
N LYS A 16 -14.10 16.07 8.26
CA LYS A 16 -14.31 15.73 9.68
C LYS A 16 -15.22 16.73 10.41
N LYS A 17 -15.31 17.98 9.91
CA LYS A 17 -16.23 19.00 10.39
C LYS A 17 -17.57 19.03 9.66
N GLY A 18 -17.80 18.11 8.71
CA GLY A 18 -19.01 18.07 7.89
C GLY A 18 -19.06 19.15 6.81
N ILE A 19 -17.90 19.69 6.42
CA ILE A 19 -17.77 20.66 5.33
C ILE A 19 -17.31 19.91 4.09
N ASN A 20 -18.14 19.90 3.05
CA ASN A 20 -17.80 19.27 1.77
C ASN A 20 -16.67 20.01 1.07
N VAL A 21 -15.93 19.29 0.23
CA VAL A 21 -14.75 19.78 -0.46
C VAL A 21 -14.80 19.34 -1.90
N GLU A 22 -14.60 20.24 -2.85
CA GLU A 22 -14.34 19.85 -4.23
C GLU A 22 -12.84 19.65 -4.44
N TRP A 23 -12.47 18.45 -4.83
CA TRP A 23 -11.10 18.14 -5.25
C TRP A 23 -10.97 18.38 -6.74
N LEU A 24 -10.14 19.36 -7.09
CA LEU A 24 -9.89 19.79 -8.46
C LEU A 24 -8.69 19.01 -9.01
N LEU A 25 -8.96 17.84 -9.59
CA LEU A 25 -7.94 16.95 -10.14
C LEU A 25 -7.16 17.63 -11.28
N ASN A 26 -5.85 17.62 -11.18
CA ASN A 26 -4.90 18.21 -12.12
C ASN A 26 -4.98 19.75 -12.27
N TYR A 27 -5.94 20.42 -11.68
CA TYR A 27 -5.97 21.88 -11.71
C TYR A 27 -4.83 22.47 -10.86
N ARG A 28 -3.90 23.19 -11.50
CA ARG A 28 -2.68 23.72 -10.86
C ARG A 28 -1.84 22.66 -10.11
N GLY A 29 -1.85 21.42 -10.61
CA GLY A 29 -1.18 20.29 -9.95
C GLY A 29 -1.97 19.68 -8.79
N GLY A 30 -3.27 19.94 -8.73
CA GLY A 30 -4.20 19.49 -7.69
C GLY A 30 -4.49 20.59 -6.67
N ALA A 31 -5.76 20.90 -6.51
CA ALA A 31 -6.22 21.92 -5.59
C ALA A 31 -7.53 21.48 -4.92
N PHE A 32 -7.90 22.16 -3.86
CA PHE A 32 -9.17 21.96 -3.18
C PHE A 32 -9.96 23.26 -3.18
N LEU A 33 -11.26 23.17 -3.47
CA LEU A 33 -12.17 24.28 -3.46
C LEU A 33 -13.21 24.10 -2.34
N PHE A 34 -13.45 25.17 -1.58
CA PHE A 34 -14.40 25.20 -0.48
C PHE A 34 -15.33 26.40 -0.63
N ASP A 35 -16.55 26.26 -0.15
CA ASP A 35 -17.37 27.43 0.15
C ASP A 35 -16.66 28.32 1.17
N GLU A 36 -16.90 29.64 1.11
CA GLU A 36 -16.30 30.60 2.01
C GLU A 36 -16.53 30.19 3.48
N ASN A 37 -15.43 29.93 4.19
CA ASN A 37 -15.49 29.46 5.56
C ASN A 37 -14.27 29.94 6.37
N GLN A 38 -14.52 30.77 7.37
CA GLN A 38 -13.47 31.35 8.21
C GLN A 38 -12.67 30.31 9.00
N LEU A 39 -13.28 29.16 9.32
CA LEU A 39 -12.57 28.05 9.95
C LEU A 39 -11.47 27.51 9.03
N ILE A 40 -11.79 27.30 7.75
CA ILE A 40 -10.83 26.78 6.76
C ILE A 40 -9.74 27.82 6.47
N VAL A 41 -10.10 29.09 6.34
CA VAL A 41 -9.13 30.19 6.19
C VAL A 41 -8.14 30.22 7.37
N SER A 42 -8.64 30.02 8.59
CA SER A 42 -7.81 29.98 9.80
C SER A 42 -6.86 28.77 9.78
N GLU A 43 -7.35 27.58 9.41
CA GLU A 43 -6.55 26.36 9.30
C GLU A 43 -5.46 26.49 8.21
N CYS A 44 -5.79 27.09 7.06
CA CYS A 44 -4.78 27.37 6.03
C CYS A 44 -3.63 28.22 6.56
N LYS A 45 -3.96 29.29 7.31
CA LYS A 45 -2.95 30.17 7.95
C LYS A 45 -2.13 29.43 9.01
N ILE A 46 -2.77 28.63 9.87
CA ILE A 46 -2.09 27.88 10.93
C ILE A 46 -1.12 26.84 10.33
N ARG A 47 -1.57 26.12 9.31
CA ARG A 47 -0.78 25.04 8.67
C ARG A 47 0.17 25.52 7.58
N GLY A 48 0.14 26.82 7.24
CA GLY A 48 1.00 27.43 6.22
C GLY A 48 0.65 26.99 4.80
N VAL A 49 -0.63 26.71 4.53
CA VAL A 49 -1.13 26.36 3.19
C VAL A 49 -1.59 27.62 2.47
N SER A 50 -1.10 27.79 1.24
CA SER A 50 -1.49 28.90 0.40
C SER A 50 -2.95 28.76 -0.06
N PHE A 51 -3.69 29.84 -0.01
CA PHE A 51 -5.07 29.89 -0.51
C PHE A 51 -5.34 31.24 -1.18
N GLU A 52 -6.36 31.27 -2.02
CA GLU A 52 -6.89 32.49 -2.63
C GLU A 52 -8.41 32.51 -2.53
N GLU A 53 -8.95 33.68 -2.32
CA GLU A 53 -10.39 33.92 -2.40
C GLU A 53 -10.73 34.26 -3.84
N ILE A 54 -11.73 33.57 -4.41
CA ILE A 54 -12.17 33.77 -5.78
C ILE A 54 -13.62 34.25 -5.81
N ASN A 55 -13.95 35.09 -6.77
CA ASN A 55 -15.30 35.57 -6.97
C ASN A 55 -16.07 34.66 -7.96
N ALA A 56 -17.37 34.91 -8.12
CA ALA A 56 -18.23 34.10 -9.01
C ALA A 56 -17.76 34.08 -10.48
N SER A 57 -17.14 35.15 -10.97
CA SER A 57 -16.61 35.19 -12.34
C SER A 57 -15.38 34.30 -12.49
N ASP A 58 -14.49 34.33 -11.48
CA ASP A 58 -13.29 33.49 -11.44
C ASP A 58 -13.69 32.02 -11.34
N LEU A 59 -14.71 31.70 -10.56
CA LEU A 59 -15.26 30.34 -10.42
C LEU A 59 -15.78 29.79 -11.76
N VAL A 60 -16.52 30.57 -12.52
CA VAL A 60 -16.98 30.18 -13.88
C VAL A 60 -15.78 29.92 -14.79
N GLY A 61 -14.75 30.77 -14.73
CA GLY A 61 -13.51 30.58 -15.50
C GLY A 61 -12.78 29.31 -15.10
N LEU A 62 -12.70 28.99 -13.80
CA LEU A 62 -12.08 27.79 -13.25
C LEU A 62 -12.81 26.51 -13.77
N TYR A 63 -14.14 26.45 -13.65
CA TYR A 63 -14.90 25.29 -14.11
C TYR A 63 -14.80 25.11 -15.63
N SER A 64 -14.80 26.21 -16.39
CA SER A 64 -14.58 26.15 -17.84
C SER A 64 -13.19 25.61 -18.20
N ALA A 65 -12.16 26.01 -17.46
CA ALA A 65 -10.82 25.51 -17.69
C ALA A 65 -10.71 24.00 -17.38
N ILE A 66 -11.36 23.53 -16.34
CA ILE A 66 -11.41 22.10 -15.97
C ILE A 66 -12.13 21.29 -17.07
N ASP A 67 -13.28 21.79 -17.53
CA ASP A 67 -14.06 21.11 -18.57
C ASP A 67 -13.31 20.94 -19.90
N GLN A 68 -12.50 21.94 -20.27
CA GLN A 68 -11.77 21.97 -21.53
C GLN A 68 -10.43 21.22 -21.52
N ASN A 69 -9.93 20.78 -20.36
CA ASN A 69 -8.62 20.13 -20.21
C ASN A 69 -8.74 18.74 -19.58
N ASN A 70 -7.61 18.05 -19.43
CA ASN A 70 -7.51 16.79 -18.70
C ASN A 70 -7.55 17.04 -17.18
N MET A 71 -8.69 17.48 -16.70
CA MET A 71 -8.97 17.83 -15.31
C MET A 71 -10.37 17.36 -14.95
N ASP A 72 -10.65 17.16 -13.67
CA ASP A 72 -12.01 16.81 -13.21
C ASP A 72 -12.26 17.41 -11.83
N ILE A 73 -13.52 17.38 -11.40
CA ILE A 73 -13.98 17.82 -10.09
C ILE A 73 -14.60 16.65 -9.36
N VAL A 74 -14.09 16.34 -8.20
CA VAL A 74 -14.63 15.27 -7.35
C VAL A 74 -15.15 15.88 -6.05
N LEU A 75 -16.45 15.77 -5.82
CA LEU A 75 -17.03 16.15 -4.54
C LEU A 75 -16.67 15.14 -3.45
N LEU A 76 -15.97 15.60 -2.45
CA LEU A 76 -15.65 14.83 -1.25
C LEU A 76 -16.65 15.17 -0.15
N GLU A 77 -17.29 14.13 0.42
CA GLU A 77 -18.38 14.29 1.39
C GLU A 77 -18.09 13.62 2.74
N LYS A 78 -17.10 12.72 2.79
CA LYS A 78 -16.77 11.95 3.99
C LYS A 78 -15.27 11.78 4.12
N ASN A 79 -14.74 11.96 5.32
CA ASN A 79 -13.37 11.59 5.63
C ASN A 79 -13.25 10.06 5.79
N PRO A 80 -12.23 9.42 5.20
CA PRO A 80 -12.00 7.99 5.36
C PRO A 80 -11.54 7.66 6.79
N LYS A 81 -11.94 6.51 7.29
CA LYS A 81 -11.36 5.88 8.47
C LYS A 81 -10.22 4.97 8.03
N ILE A 82 -9.02 5.27 8.50
CA ILE A 82 -7.78 4.65 8.05
C ILE A 82 -7.24 3.72 9.12
N ALA A 83 -6.93 2.48 8.73
CA ALA A 83 -6.19 1.53 9.54
C ALA A 83 -4.82 1.24 8.94
N ILE A 84 -3.81 1.17 9.80
CA ILE A 84 -2.46 0.74 9.46
C ILE A 84 -2.22 -0.62 10.13
N TYR A 85 -1.90 -1.62 9.33
CA TYR A 85 -1.57 -2.95 9.84
C TYR A 85 -0.10 -3.00 10.24
N THR A 86 0.19 -3.08 11.53
CA THR A 86 1.54 -3.06 12.06
C THR A 86 1.63 -3.72 13.43
N PRO A 87 2.73 -4.42 13.75
CA PRO A 87 2.97 -4.97 15.09
C PRO A 87 2.98 -3.87 16.15
N PRO A 88 2.45 -4.11 17.36
CA PRO A 88 2.30 -3.09 18.39
C PRO A 88 3.62 -2.52 18.93
N ASN A 89 4.74 -3.18 18.69
CA ASN A 89 6.08 -2.75 19.10
C ASN A 89 6.91 -2.13 17.96
N LYS A 90 6.33 -1.95 16.78
CA LYS A 90 7.00 -1.28 15.67
C LYS A 90 7.08 0.23 15.88
N GLN A 91 8.18 0.79 15.43
CA GLN A 91 8.44 2.22 15.50
C GLN A 91 7.74 2.92 14.33
N PRO A 92 7.00 4.04 14.55
CA PRO A 92 6.23 4.70 13.50
C PRO A 92 7.06 5.24 12.32
N TRP A 93 8.34 5.54 12.54
CA TRP A 93 9.20 6.08 11.48
C TRP A 93 9.71 5.05 10.46
N ASP A 94 9.39 3.77 10.65
CA ASP A 94 9.69 2.73 9.66
C ASP A 94 8.72 2.76 8.47
N ASP A 95 7.66 3.56 8.55
CA ASP A 95 6.62 3.64 7.55
C ASP A 95 6.43 5.08 7.04
N ALA A 96 6.77 5.29 5.76
CA ALA A 96 6.63 6.60 5.12
C ALA A 96 5.17 7.07 5.05
N VAL A 97 4.20 6.14 4.99
CA VAL A 97 2.76 6.48 4.94
C VAL A 97 2.31 7.02 6.28
N THR A 98 2.67 6.37 7.40
CA THR A 98 2.34 6.89 8.74
C THR A 98 2.96 8.25 8.99
N LEU A 99 4.20 8.48 8.51
CA LEU A 99 4.85 9.78 8.59
C LEU A 99 4.10 10.83 7.75
N ALA A 100 3.68 10.50 6.54
CA ALA A 100 2.91 11.40 5.68
C ALA A 100 1.55 11.74 6.28
N LEU A 101 0.80 10.75 6.80
CA LEU A 101 -0.47 10.95 7.48
C LEU A 101 -0.32 11.82 8.72
N THR A 102 0.70 11.54 9.54
CA THR A 102 1.01 12.35 10.74
C THR A 102 1.36 13.78 10.38
N TYR A 103 2.21 13.98 9.36
CA TYR A 103 2.58 15.31 8.87
C TYR A 103 1.37 16.07 8.32
N ALA A 104 0.49 15.39 7.59
CA ALA A 104 -0.75 15.95 7.06
C ALA A 104 -1.83 16.17 8.15
N GLU A 105 -1.62 15.64 9.35
CA GLU A 105 -2.60 15.65 10.45
C GLU A 105 -3.90 14.90 10.07
N VAL A 106 -3.73 13.77 9.39
CA VAL A 106 -4.80 12.82 9.05
C VAL A 106 -4.81 11.71 10.11
N ASP A 107 -5.97 11.48 10.72
CA ASP A 107 -6.13 10.46 11.75
C ASP A 107 -6.02 9.05 11.15
N TYR A 108 -5.34 8.16 11.86
CA TYR A 108 -5.32 6.73 11.59
C TYR A 108 -5.25 5.93 12.90
N GLU A 109 -5.63 4.66 12.84
CA GLU A 109 -5.47 3.72 13.94
C GLU A 109 -4.60 2.54 13.50
N THR A 110 -3.89 1.91 14.45
CA THR A 110 -3.10 0.72 14.18
C THR A 110 -3.89 -0.54 14.51
N LEU A 111 -3.80 -1.54 13.64
CA LEU A 111 -4.36 -2.88 13.86
C LEU A 111 -3.25 -3.92 13.70
N TRP A 112 -3.42 -5.04 14.40
CA TRP A 112 -2.56 -6.21 14.23
C TRP A 112 -3.41 -7.47 14.11
N ASP A 113 -2.77 -8.61 14.11
CA ASP A 113 -3.38 -9.93 13.92
C ASP A 113 -4.63 -10.16 14.77
N GLU A 114 -4.56 -9.81 16.06
CA GLU A 114 -5.69 -10.01 16.98
C GLU A 114 -6.89 -9.14 16.61
N GLU A 115 -6.64 -7.86 16.31
CA GLU A 115 -7.71 -6.94 15.93
C GLU A 115 -8.38 -7.35 14.62
N VAL A 116 -7.61 -7.83 13.65
CA VAL A 116 -8.14 -8.33 12.39
C VAL A 116 -9.02 -9.56 12.63
N HIS A 117 -8.55 -10.52 13.44
CA HIS A 117 -9.33 -11.69 13.81
C HIS A 117 -10.61 -11.38 14.60
N LEU A 118 -10.59 -10.33 15.40
CA LEU A 118 -11.77 -9.86 16.15
C LEU A 118 -12.77 -9.08 15.28
N GLY A 119 -12.56 -8.98 13.98
CA GLY A 119 -13.46 -8.30 13.04
C GLY A 119 -13.41 -6.76 13.14
N LYS A 120 -12.36 -6.19 13.77
CA LYS A 120 -12.28 -4.73 13.90
C LYS A 120 -12.04 -4.04 12.55
N LEU A 121 -11.54 -4.76 11.55
CA LEU A 121 -11.24 -4.23 10.22
C LEU A 121 -12.46 -3.66 9.50
N GLU A 122 -13.65 -4.21 9.75
CA GLU A 122 -14.92 -3.75 9.15
C GLU A 122 -15.30 -2.29 9.47
N LYS A 123 -14.63 -1.68 10.47
CA LYS A 123 -14.88 -0.28 10.87
C LYS A 123 -14.15 0.75 10.01
N TYR A 124 -13.21 0.31 9.18
CA TYR A 124 -12.32 1.16 8.42
C TYR A 124 -12.67 1.13 6.94
N ASP A 125 -12.48 2.26 6.29
CA ASP A 125 -12.69 2.42 4.85
C ASP A 125 -11.41 2.05 4.07
N TRP A 126 -10.22 2.25 4.69
CA TRP A 126 -8.90 2.00 4.10
C TRP A 126 -8.01 1.23 5.06
N LEU A 127 -7.41 0.13 4.57
CA LEU A 127 -6.33 -0.61 5.22
C LEU A 127 -5.02 -0.38 4.47
N HIS A 128 -3.98 0.02 5.20
CA HIS A 128 -2.62 0.13 4.70
C HIS A 128 -1.75 -1.02 5.23
N LEU A 129 -1.03 -1.68 4.31
CA LEU A 129 0.02 -2.67 4.57
C LEU A 129 1.34 -2.12 4.05
N HIS A 130 2.44 -2.32 4.78
CA HIS A 130 3.76 -1.84 4.34
C HIS A 130 4.73 -3.00 4.08
N HIS A 131 5.42 -3.49 5.09
CA HIS A 131 6.47 -4.50 4.94
C HIS A 131 6.21 -5.76 5.77
N GLU A 132 4.97 -6.02 6.11
CA GLU A 132 4.56 -7.21 6.83
C GLU A 132 4.66 -8.45 5.96
N ASP A 133 5.14 -9.52 6.57
CA ASP A 133 5.21 -10.84 5.96
C ASP A 133 3.94 -11.64 6.25
N PHE A 134 3.15 -11.90 5.23
CA PHE A 134 1.95 -12.74 5.31
C PHE A 134 2.23 -14.23 5.09
N THR A 135 3.47 -14.61 4.79
CA THR A 135 3.86 -16.01 4.61
C THR A 135 4.23 -16.70 5.93
N GLY A 136 4.47 -15.91 6.99
CA GLY A 136 4.89 -16.43 8.30
C GLY A 136 6.36 -16.86 8.36
N GLN A 137 7.20 -16.36 7.45
CA GLN A 137 8.63 -16.63 7.40
C GLN A 137 9.47 -15.51 8.06
N TYR A 138 8.83 -14.68 8.88
CA TYR A 138 9.45 -13.59 9.64
C TYR A 138 10.28 -12.62 8.77
N GLY A 139 9.73 -12.23 7.60
CA GLY A 139 10.35 -11.32 6.65
C GLY A 139 11.56 -11.91 5.93
N LYS A 140 11.74 -13.23 5.96
CA LYS A 140 12.91 -13.92 5.37
C LYS A 140 14.26 -13.44 5.93
N PHE A 141 14.25 -12.90 7.14
CA PHE A 141 15.47 -12.44 7.82
C PHE A 141 16.31 -13.54 8.45
N TYR A 142 15.93 -14.82 8.30
CA TYR A 142 16.63 -15.95 8.90
C TYR A 142 18.13 -15.97 8.59
N ARG A 143 18.51 -15.85 7.33
CA ARG A 143 19.92 -15.87 6.91
C ARG A 143 20.77 -14.86 7.67
N SER A 144 20.30 -13.63 7.74
CA SER A 144 21.09 -12.49 8.26
C SER A 144 20.92 -12.29 9.76
N HIS A 145 19.77 -12.66 10.33
CA HIS A 145 19.38 -12.23 11.68
C HIS A 145 18.96 -13.36 12.64
N ARG A 146 19.03 -14.65 12.25
CA ARG A 146 18.62 -15.76 13.12
C ARG A 146 19.28 -15.78 14.52
N ASN A 147 20.45 -15.14 14.66
CA ASN A 147 21.17 -15.03 15.92
C ASN A 147 20.89 -13.71 16.66
N SER A 148 20.26 -12.73 16.02
CA SER A 148 19.95 -11.43 16.60
C SER A 148 18.86 -11.56 17.66
N GLN A 149 18.98 -10.81 18.76
CA GLN A 149 18.00 -10.88 19.84
C GLN A 149 16.60 -10.43 19.37
N TRP A 150 16.53 -9.32 18.65
CA TRP A 150 15.26 -8.83 18.14
C TRP A 150 14.51 -9.84 17.27
N TYR A 151 15.22 -10.63 16.43
CA TYR A 151 14.59 -11.66 15.59
C TYR A 151 14.00 -12.80 16.44
N LYS A 152 14.73 -13.24 17.49
CA LYS A 152 14.24 -14.26 18.42
C LYS A 152 13.03 -13.77 19.21
N ASP A 153 13.06 -12.52 19.67
CA ASP A 153 11.96 -11.92 20.42
C ASP A 153 10.72 -11.76 19.54
N GLN A 154 10.90 -11.34 18.28
CA GLN A 154 9.82 -11.26 17.30
C GLN A 154 9.21 -12.64 17.03
N LYS A 155 10.03 -13.68 16.86
CA LYS A 155 9.56 -15.05 16.66
C LYS A 155 8.67 -15.49 17.82
N VAL A 156 9.15 -15.36 19.05
CA VAL A 156 8.38 -15.71 20.26
C VAL A 156 7.07 -14.94 20.33
N GLN A 157 7.09 -13.63 20.09
CA GLN A 157 5.89 -12.80 20.13
C GLN A 157 4.85 -13.25 19.10
N PHE A 158 5.26 -13.53 17.87
CA PHE A 158 4.34 -13.95 16.80
C PHE A 158 3.78 -15.36 17.06
N GLU A 159 4.60 -16.28 17.57
CA GLU A 159 4.15 -17.61 17.98
C GLU A 159 3.12 -17.56 19.12
N ASP A 160 3.33 -16.68 20.11
CA ASP A 160 2.38 -16.47 21.19
C ASP A 160 1.02 -15.94 20.69
N VAL A 161 1.06 -14.99 19.75
CA VAL A 161 -0.16 -14.47 19.12
C VAL A 161 -0.87 -15.58 18.31
N ALA A 162 -0.13 -16.36 17.52
CA ALA A 162 -0.70 -17.47 16.76
C ALA A 162 -1.40 -18.49 17.68
N LYS A 163 -0.73 -18.92 18.76
CA LYS A 163 -1.28 -19.82 19.78
C LYS A 163 -2.52 -19.23 20.45
N LYS A 164 -2.49 -17.96 20.83
CA LYS A 164 -3.63 -17.25 21.43
C LYS A 164 -4.85 -17.23 20.51
N LEU A 165 -4.64 -17.14 19.20
CA LEU A 165 -5.67 -17.17 18.18
C LEU A 165 -6.08 -18.59 17.77
N GLY A 166 -5.49 -19.64 18.36
CA GLY A 166 -5.83 -21.03 18.12
C GLY A 166 -5.16 -21.66 16.90
N TYR A 167 -4.08 -21.07 16.41
CA TYR A 167 -3.28 -21.60 15.29
C TYR A 167 -2.08 -22.40 15.79
N GLU A 168 -1.70 -23.42 15.03
CA GLU A 168 -0.53 -24.25 15.34
C GLU A 168 0.80 -23.56 14.98
N SER A 169 0.78 -22.66 13.97
CA SER A 169 1.96 -21.92 13.53
C SER A 169 1.63 -20.49 13.07
N VAL A 170 2.66 -19.65 13.04
CA VAL A 170 2.58 -18.28 12.49
C VAL A 170 2.22 -18.32 10.99
N HIS A 171 2.74 -19.30 10.25
CA HIS A 171 2.40 -19.51 8.84
C HIS A 171 0.89 -19.71 8.64
N GLN A 172 0.28 -20.60 9.44
CA GLN A 172 -1.18 -20.82 9.36
C GLN A 172 -1.97 -19.57 9.76
N GLN A 173 -1.54 -18.89 10.80
CA GLN A 173 -2.19 -17.69 11.33
C GLN A 173 -2.14 -16.55 10.31
N LYS A 174 -0.99 -16.28 9.68
CA LYS A 174 -0.85 -15.23 8.66
C LYS A 174 -1.70 -15.49 7.42
N LYS A 175 -1.82 -16.74 6.96
CA LYS A 175 -2.78 -17.12 5.91
C LYS A 175 -4.22 -16.87 6.33
N GLY A 176 -4.54 -17.05 7.61
CA GLY A 176 -5.85 -16.70 8.19
C GLY A 176 -6.12 -15.20 8.08
N VAL A 177 -5.18 -14.38 8.50
CA VAL A 177 -5.25 -12.91 8.40
C VAL A 177 -5.40 -12.47 6.94
N ALA A 178 -4.59 -13.01 6.03
CA ALA A 178 -4.67 -12.67 4.61
C ALA A 178 -6.07 -12.94 4.03
N ARG A 179 -6.74 -14.02 4.44
CA ARG A 179 -8.12 -14.32 4.02
C ARG A 179 -9.12 -13.32 4.56
N ILE A 180 -9.01 -12.93 5.83
CA ILE A 180 -9.89 -11.91 6.43
C ILE A 180 -9.74 -10.58 5.70
N ILE A 181 -8.51 -10.18 5.37
CA ILE A 181 -8.26 -8.97 4.58
C ILE A 181 -8.84 -9.10 3.17
N LYS A 182 -8.74 -10.29 2.54
CA LYS A 182 -9.37 -10.55 1.23
C LYS A 182 -10.89 -10.37 1.29
N ASP A 183 -11.54 -10.89 2.33
CA ASP A 183 -12.98 -10.74 2.53
C ASP A 183 -13.36 -9.28 2.77
N TYR A 184 -12.56 -8.53 3.53
CA TYR A 184 -12.73 -7.09 3.72
C TYR A 184 -12.70 -6.33 2.38
N VAL A 185 -11.73 -6.61 1.51
CA VAL A 185 -11.67 -5.99 0.17
C VAL A 185 -12.87 -6.41 -0.68
N GLY A 186 -13.25 -7.69 -0.64
CA GLY A 186 -14.44 -8.20 -1.32
C GLY A 186 -15.75 -7.55 -0.88
N ASN A 187 -15.80 -7.03 0.34
CA ASN A 187 -16.92 -6.28 0.92
C ASN A 187 -16.83 -4.76 0.68
N GLY A 188 -15.88 -4.29 -0.12
CA GLY A 188 -15.74 -2.89 -0.52
C GLY A 188 -14.72 -2.07 0.27
N GLY A 189 -13.89 -2.71 1.09
CA GLY A 189 -12.76 -2.06 1.75
C GLY A 189 -11.65 -1.71 0.76
N PHE A 190 -10.99 -0.57 0.96
CA PHE A 190 -9.84 -0.17 0.16
C PHE A 190 -8.55 -0.70 0.79
N LEU A 191 -7.73 -1.38 -0.01
CA LEU A 191 -6.42 -1.91 0.40
C LEU A 191 -5.31 -1.19 -0.33
N PHE A 192 -4.34 -0.68 0.41
CA PHE A 192 -3.09 -0.14 -0.12
C PHE A 192 -1.91 -0.92 0.47
N ALA A 193 -1.17 -1.63 -0.37
CA ALA A 193 -0.02 -2.44 0.03
C ALA A 193 1.27 -1.89 -0.60
N MET A 194 2.34 -1.92 0.19
CA MET A 194 3.68 -1.50 -0.22
C MET A 194 4.71 -2.55 0.14
N CYS A 195 5.90 -2.47 -0.46
CA CYS A 195 7.07 -3.27 -0.13
C CYS A 195 6.74 -4.78 -0.11
N SER A 196 7.32 -5.53 0.80
CA SER A 196 7.11 -6.99 0.92
C SER A 196 5.69 -7.40 1.31
N ALA A 197 4.84 -6.48 1.77
CA ALA A 197 3.44 -6.79 1.98
C ALA A 197 2.69 -7.03 0.66
N THR A 198 3.16 -6.48 -0.46
CA THR A 198 2.50 -6.59 -1.76
C THR A 198 2.55 -8.02 -2.31
N ASP A 199 3.73 -8.61 -2.39
CA ASP A 199 3.93 -9.97 -2.90
C ASP A 199 3.65 -11.04 -1.86
N SER A 200 4.12 -10.86 -0.61
CA SER A 200 3.90 -11.85 0.46
C SER A 200 2.43 -12.08 0.77
N TYR A 201 1.60 -11.06 0.60
CA TYR A 201 0.16 -11.16 0.76
C TYR A 201 -0.47 -12.10 -0.29
N ASP A 202 -0.19 -11.89 -1.57
CA ASP A 202 -0.68 -12.76 -2.64
C ASP A 202 -0.09 -14.18 -2.55
N ILE A 203 1.17 -14.30 -2.15
CA ILE A 203 1.80 -15.61 -1.89
C ILE A 203 1.05 -16.36 -0.78
N ALA A 204 0.70 -15.68 0.32
CA ALA A 204 -0.09 -16.27 1.39
C ALA A 204 -1.48 -16.74 0.92
N LEU A 205 -2.14 -15.97 0.06
CA LEU A 205 -3.40 -16.35 -0.55
C LEU A 205 -3.26 -17.58 -1.47
N ALA A 206 -2.21 -17.63 -2.30
CA ALA A 206 -1.94 -18.77 -3.17
C ALA A 206 -1.69 -20.06 -2.37
N MET A 207 -1.04 -19.96 -1.21
CA MET A 207 -0.77 -21.07 -0.30
C MET A 207 -1.95 -21.44 0.60
N LYS A 208 -3.18 -21.05 0.28
CA LYS A 208 -4.38 -21.28 1.10
C LYS A 208 -4.46 -22.68 1.72
N ASN A 209 -4.16 -23.72 0.94
CA ASN A 209 -4.27 -25.12 1.32
C ASN A 209 -2.91 -25.85 1.35
N ALA A 210 -1.82 -25.12 1.41
CA ALA A 210 -0.47 -25.67 1.32
C ALA A 210 0.44 -25.06 2.38
N ASP A 211 1.46 -25.81 2.78
CA ASP A 211 2.51 -25.35 3.67
C ASP A 211 3.77 -25.03 2.86
N GLY A 212 4.10 -23.74 2.75
CA GLY A 212 5.28 -23.24 2.04
C GLY A 212 6.39 -22.75 2.98
N ALA A 213 6.23 -22.87 4.29
CA ALA A 213 7.24 -22.49 5.26
C ALA A 213 8.19 -23.65 5.56
N TYR A 214 9.50 -23.38 5.59
CA TYR A 214 10.48 -24.37 6.06
C TYR A 214 10.39 -24.59 7.55
N SER A 215 10.75 -25.79 8.03
CA SER A 215 10.71 -26.18 9.43
C SER A 215 11.51 -25.27 10.40
N VAL A 216 12.43 -24.46 9.91
CA VAL A 216 13.11 -23.43 10.73
C VAL A 216 12.18 -22.29 11.14
N PHE A 217 11.06 -22.13 10.44
CA PHE A 217 10.08 -21.10 10.74
C PHE A 217 8.95 -21.60 11.64
N ASP A 218 8.41 -22.80 11.37
CA ASP A 218 7.19 -23.30 12.01
C ASP A 218 7.27 -24.75 12.54
N GLU A 219 8.47 -25.36 12.52
CA GLU A 219 8.75 -26.72 13.01
C GLU A 219 8.09 -27.83 12.20
N THR A 220 7.38 -27.51 11.12
CA THR A 220 6.75 -28.48 10.21
C THR A 220 7.54 -28.61 8.90
N PRO A 221 7.49 -29.77 8.22
CA PRO A 221 8.12 -29.88 6.91
C PRO A 221 7.28 -29.18 5.84
N ILE A 222 7.96 -28.48 4.94
CA ILE A 222 7.30 -27.91 3.76
C ILE A 222 6.55 -28.99 2.96
N ASP A 223 5.42 -28.65 2.42
CA ASP A 223 4.63 -29.54 1.57
C ASP A 223 5.43 -30.06 0.37
N PRO A 224 5.48 -31.38 0.13
CA PRO A 224 6.06 -31.92 -1.09
C PRO A 224 5.37 -31.34 -2.32
N ASN A 225 6.17 -30.94 -3.35
CA ASN A 225 5.66 -30.34 -4.57
C ASN A 225 4.80 -29.09 -4.35
N ILE A 226 5.17 -28.27 -3.38
CA ILE A 226 4.45 -27.02 -3.00
C ILE A 226 4.04 -26.21 -4.22
N GLN A 227 4.90 -26.08 -5.23
CA GLN A 227 4.62 -25.30 -6.43
C GLN A 227 3.35 -25.75 -7.17
N SER A 228 3.06 -27.04 -7.20
CA SER A 228 1.84 -27.57 -7.84
C SER A 228 0.57 -27.42 -7.01
N LYS A 229 0.71 -27.02 -5.76
CA LYS A 229 -0.41 -26.82 -4.82
C LYS A 229 -0.87 -25.36 -4.74
N LEU A 230 -0.16 -24.44 -5.39
CA LEU A 230 -0.53 -23.03 -5.39
C LEU A 230 -1.82 -22.80 -6.17
N ASP A 231 -2.73 -22.03 -5.58
CA ASP A 231 -3.96 -21.59 -6.22
C ASP A 231 -3.90 -20.08 -6.54
N TYR A 232 -3.40 -19.75 -7.71
CA TYR A 232 -3.28 -18.37 -8.17
C TYR A 232 -4.63 -17.65 -8.34
N ASN A 233 -5.75 -18.38 -8.38
CA ASN A 233 -7.08 -17.75 -8.40
C ASN A 233 -7.41 -17.06 -7.08
N GLN A 234 -6.68 -17.33 -6.02
CA GLN A 234 -6.85 -16.65 -4.74
C GLN A 234 -6.14 -15.29 -4.72
N CYS A 235 -5.10 -15.10 -5.53
CA CYS A 235 -4.29 -13.88 -5.58
C CYS A 235 -5.05 -12.71 -6.20
N PHE A 236 -4.72 -11.51 -5.78
CA PHE A 236 -5.23 -10.29 -6.39
C PHE A 236 -4.46 -9.91 -7.64
N ALA A 237 -3.15 -9.79 -7.54
CA ALA A 237 -2.32 -9.18 -8.57
C ALA A 237 -1.43 -10.17 -9.32
N PHE A 238 -0.91 -11.21 -8.67
CA PHE A 238 0.14 -12.06 -9.24
C PHE A 238 -0.32 -13.46 -9.63
N THR A 239 0.37 -14.04 -10.62
CA THR A 239 0.14 -15.39 -11.13
C THR A 239 1.45 -16.04 -11.58
N ASP A 240 1.45 -17.37 -11.73
CA ASP A 240 2.54 -18.16 -12.31
C ASP A 240 3.94 -17.95 -11.72
N PHE A 241 3.99 -17.41 -10.51
CA PHE A 241 5.23 -17.22 -9.79
C PHE A 241 5.74 -18.53 -9.17
N LYS A 242 7.05 -18.58 -8.98
CA LYS A 242 7.74 -19.71 -8.33
C LYS A 242 8.15 -19.31 -6.93
N LEU A 243 7.77 -20.13 -5.96
CA LEU A 243 8.21 -19.93 -4.57
C LEU A 243 9.71 -20.18 -4.44
N LEU A 244 10.37 -19.40 -3.61
CA LEU A 244 11.75 -19.56 -3.16
C LEU A 244 11.75 -19.88 -1.66
N PRO A 245 11.39 -21.11 -1.28
CA PRO A 245 11.16 -21.44 0.14
C PRO A 245 12.44 -21.52 0.96
N ASP A 246 13.63 -21.65 0.36
CA ASP A 246 14.91 -21.74 1.06
C ASP A 246 15.09 -20.57 2.05
N PRO A 247 15.25 -20.82 3.36
CA PRO A 247 15.43 -19.79 4.36
C PRO A 247 16.72 -18.97 4.20
N MET A 248 17.66 -19.44 3.37
CA MET A 248 18.91 -18.74 3.06
C MET A 248 18.76 -17.74 1.90
N ILE A 249 17.62 -17.73 1.22
CA ILE A 249 17.26 -16.75 0.17
C ILE A 249 16.33 -15.72 0.80
N TYR A 250 16.55 -14.43 0.49
CA TYR A 250 15.77 -13.34 1.08
C TYR A 250 14.39 -13.19 0.43
N GLU A 251 14.32 -13.38 -0.87
CA GLU A 251 13.10 -13.24 -1.65
C GLU A 251 12.11 -14.38 -1.34
N PHE A 252 10.80 -14.08 -1.37
CA PHE A 252 9.73 -15.07 -1.18
C PHE A 252 9.46 -15.90 -2.44
N SER A 253 9.61 -15.26 -3.59
CA SER A 253 9.32 -15.85 -4.91
C SER A 253 10.12 -15.15 -6.01
N ASP A 254 9.85 -15.49 -7.26
CA ASP A 254 10.40 -14.80 -8.44
C ASP A 254 9.54 -13.61 -8.91
N ILE A 255 8.59 -13.15 -8.11
CA ILE A 255 7.78 -11.95 -8.41
C ILE A 255 8.66 -10.69 -8.45
N ASP A 256 9.53 -10.53 -7.48
CA ASP A 256 10.41 -9.36 -7.30
C ASP A 256 11.84 -9.58 -7.82
N LEU A 257 12.12 -10.75 -8.36
CA LEU A 257 13.39 -11.05 -8.99
C LEU A 257 13.41 -10.60 -10.46
N PRO A 258 14.47 -9.90 -10.91
CA PRO A 258 14.64 -9.66 -12.32
C PRO A 258 14.75 -10.96 -13.08
N SER A 259 14.22 -11.00 -14.30
CA SER A 259 14.23 -12.21 -15.18
C SER A 259 15.63 -12.78 -15.41
N SER A 260 16.68 -11.99 -15.24
CA SER A 260 18.10 -12.41 -15.28
C SER A 260 18.59 -13.10 -14.01
N ASN A 261 17.79 -13.20 -12.94
CA ASN A 261 18.16 -13.67 -11.59
C ASN A 261 19.35 -12.92 -10.94
N ASN A 262 19.71 -11.77 -11.47
CA ASN A 262 20.74 -10.91 -10.92
C ASN A 262 20.12 -9.62 -10.39
N PRO A 263 20.29 -9.28 -9.12
CA PRO A 263 19.91 -7.98 -8.62
C PRO A 263 20.69 -6.91 -9.39
N ILE A 264 19.98 -6.05 -10.08
CA ILE A 264 20.59 -4.95 -10.83
C ILE A 264 20.75 -3.77 -9.87
N THR A 265 21.98 -3.58 -9.40
CA THR A 265 22.32 -2.34 -8.70
C THR A 265 22.55 -1.25 -9.74
N ARG A 266 21.73 -0.21 -9.73
CA ARG A 266 21.82 0.94 -10.62
C ARG A 266 22.22 2.19 -9.84
N GLY A 267 22.90 3.12 -10.51
CA GLY A 267 23.08 4.46 -9.93
C GLY A 267 21.73 5.18 -9.80
N ALA A 268 21.60 6.06 -8.83
CA ALA A 268 20.36 6.80 -8.56
C ALA A 268 19.76 7.51 -9.78
N GLU A 269 20.59 7.87 -10.76
CA GLU A 269 20.14 8.51 -12.00
C GLU A 269 19.51 7.53 -13.01
N ALA A 270 19.82 6.25 -12.91
CA ALA A 270 19.30 5.20 -13.78
C ALA A 270 18.16 4.41 -13.13
N ASP A 271 17.82 4.73 -11.88
CA ASP A 271 16.78 4.06 -11.10
C ASP A 271 15.51 4.89 -11.15
N TYR A 272 14.65 4.64 -12.14
CA TYR A 272 13.41 5.37 -12.33
C TYR A 272 12.31 4.52 -12.98
N PHE A 273 11.07 4.88 -12.68
CA PHE A 273 9.88 4.39 -13.36
C PHE A 273 9.25 5.49 -14.20
N SER A 274 8.90 5.16 -15.43
CA SER A 274 8.03 5.98 -16.27
C SER A 274 6.58 5.68 -15.91
N LEU A 275 5.84 6.72 -15.55
CA LEU A 275 4.42 6.62 -15.30
C LEU A 275 3.64 6.73 -16.60
N PHE A 276 2.53 6.02 -16.72
CA PHE A 276 1.61 6.24 -17.83
C PHE A 276 0.89 7.59 -17.64
N GLU A 277 0.32 8.13 -18.72
CA GLU A 277 -0.43 9.38 -18.66
C GLU A 277 -1.79 9.15 -18.02
N PHE A 278 -1.98 9.68 -16.82
CA PHE A 278 -3.25 9.60 -16.11
C PHE A 278 -4.27 10.56 -16.73
N SER A 279 -5.48 10.08 -16.94
CA SER A 279 -6.61 10.92 -17.29
C SER A 279 -7.48 11.17 -16.07
N ALA A 280 -7.68 12.43 -15.70
CA ALA A 280 -8.60 12.78 -14.63
C ALA A 280 -10.07 12.49 -14.98
N LYS A 281 -10.42 12.48 -16.29
CA LYS A 281 -11.78 12.24 -16.77
C LYS A 281 -12.10 10.77 -17.04
N TYR A 282 -11.10 9.99 -17.38
CA TYR A 282 -11.26 8.60 -17.85
C TYR A 282 -10.25 7.69 -17.16
N ASP A 283 -10.33 7.62 -15.84
CA ASP A 283 -9.46 6.74 -15.08
C ASP A 283 -9.74 5.27 -15.45
N PRO A 284 -8.72 4.47 -15.78
CA PRO A 284 -8.90 3.05 -16.11
C PRO A 284 -9.43 2.23 -14.92
N VAL A 285 -9.30 2.78 -13.72
CA VAL A 285 -9.85 2.20 -12.48
C VAL A 285 -10.90 3.16 -11.92
N PRO A 286 -12.21 2.92 -12.14
CA PRO A 286 -13.27 3.88 -11.82
C PRO A 286 -13.34 4.32 -10.35
N THR A 287 -12.74 3.56 -9.45
CA THR A 287 -12.71 3.86 -8.01
C THR A 287 -11.41 4.52 -7.55
N MET A 288 -10.49 4.75 -8.47
CA MET A 288 -9.18 5.34 -8.20
C MET A 288 -9.12 6.73 -8.81
N LEU A 289 -8.91 7.73 -7.97
CA LEU A 289 -8.73 9.12 -8.38
C LEU A 289 -7.25 9.42 -8.46
N THR A 290 -6.77 9.86 -9.61
CA THR A 290 -5.35 10.11 -9.85
C THR A 290 -5.07 11.53 -10.28
N GLN A 291 -3.89 12.01 -9.92
CA GLN A 291 -3.37 13.32 -10.34
C GLN A 291 -1.98 13.16 -10.96
N ASN A 292 -1.76 13.80 -12.09
CA ASN A 292 -0.45 13.89 -12.72
C ASN A 292 0.40 14.96 -12.07
N HIS A 293 1.33 14.55 -11.21
CA HIS A 293 2.33 15.47 -10.67
C HIS A 293 3.67 15.40 -11.42
N VAL A 294 4.04 14.18 -11.85
CA VAL A 294 5.30 13.92 -12.57
C VAL A 294 5.09 12.75 -13.54
N SER A 295 5.84 12.75 -14.64
CA SER A 295 5.86 11.63 -15.60
C SER A 295 6.91 10.57 -15.28
N ILE A 296 7.86 10.88 -14.40
CA ILE A 296 8.94 10.00 -13.99
C ILE A 296 9.07 10.03 -12.48
N VAL A 297 9.04 8.86 -11.86
CA VAL A 297 9.35 8.67 -10.45
C VAL A 297 10.75 8.09 -10.35
N LYS A 298 11.64 8.79 -9.68
CA LYS A 298 12.99 8.30 -9.39
C LYS A 298 12.93 7.32 -8.23
N GLY A 299 13.66 6.22 -8.37
CA GLY A 299 13.81 5.22 -7.34
C GLY A 299 14.49 5.78 -6.11
N PHE A 300 14.36 5.03 -5.04
CA PHE A 300 14.90 5.37 -3.74
C PHE A 300 16.17 4.53 -3.48
N MET A 301 17.26 5.19 -3.16
CA MET A 301 18.55 4.57 -2.82
C MET A 301 19.25 3.78 -3.94
N GLY A 302 18.87 3.94 -5.21
CA GLY A 302 19.54 3.27 -6.32
C GLY A 302 19.30 1.75 -6.40
N GLN A 303 18.28 1.28 -5.72
CA GLN A 303 17.79 -0.10 -5.77
C GLN A 303 16.29 -0.08 -5.94
N THR A 304 15.83 -0.08 -7.15
CA THR A 304 14.42 -0.31 -7.40
C THR A 304 14.21 -1.80 -7.59
N THR A 305 13.51 -2.38 -6.66
CA THR A 305 12.89 -3.67 -6.82
C THR A 305 11.47 -3.41 -7.26
N GLY A 306 11.20 -3.60 -8.51
CA GLY A 306 9.84 -3.68 -9.05
C GLY A 306 9.44 -5.14 -9.14
N PHE A 307 8.18 -5.36 -9.52
CA PHE A 307 7.65 -6.69 -9.76
C PHE A 307 7.84 -7.09 -11.21
N ASP A 308 8.13 -8.36 -11.46
CA ASP A 308 8.23 -8.89 -12.83
C ASP A 308 6.85 -8.77 -13.51
N LYS A 309 6.77 -7.99 -14.57
CA LYS A 309 5.56 -7.75 -15.35
C LYS A 309 4.91 -9.05 -15.85
N ASP A 310 5.70 -10.08 -16.17
CA ASP A 310 5.21 -11.38 -16.64
C ASP A 310 4.47 -12.16 -15.53
N LYS A 311 4.60 -11.75 -14.28
CA LYS A 311 3.87 -12.32 -13.13
C LYS A 311 2.59 -11.57 -12.81
N VAL A 312 2.35 -10.41 -13.41
CA VAL A 312 1.17 -9.59 -13.15
C VAL A 312 -0.03 -10.11 -13.96
N LYS A 313 -1.18 -10.25 -13.31
CA LYS A 313 -2.41 -10.70 -13.97
C LYS A 313 -2.94 -9.67 -14.97
N ASN A 314 -3.55 -10.15 -16.04
CA ASN A 314 -4.02 -9.33 -17.17
C ASN A 314 -5.06 -8.25 -16.82
N HIS A 315 -5.76 -8.38 -15.68
CA HIS A 315 -6.76 -7.41 -15.25
C HIS A 315 -6.18 -6.27 -14.40
N ILE A 316 -4.89 -6.34 -14.08
CA ILE A 316 -4.20 -5.32 -13.29
C ILE A 316 -3.78 -4.16 -14.19
N VAL A 317 -4.03 -2.95 -13.74
CA VAL A 317 -3.55 -1.75 -14.40
C VAL A 317 -2.15 -1.43 -13.89
N VAL A 318 -1.18 -1.55 -14.77
CA VAL A 318 0.22 -1.17 -14.50
C VAL A 318 0.34 0.35 -14.68
N MET A 319 0.71 1.07 -13.63
CA MET A 319 0.79 2.54 -13.63
C MET A 319 2.21 3.07 -13.80
N GLY A 320 3.22 2.21 -13.65
CA GLY A 320 4.61 2.61 -13.83
C GLY A 320 5.44 1.42 -14.30
N GLU A 321 6.38 1.68 -15.21
CA GLU A 321 7.28 0.68 -15.75
C GLU A 321 8.72 1.20 -15.72
N ASP A 322 9.66 0.31 -15.41
CA ASP A 322 11.08 0.56 -15.62
C ASP A 322 11.42 0.24 -17.08
N PRO A 323 11.80 1.24 -17.89
CA PRO A 323 12.04 1.01 -19.32
C PRO A 323 13.29 0.17 -19.63
N SER A 324 14.14 -0.11 -18.66
CA SER A 324 15.38 -0.88 -18.82
C SER A 324 15.28 -2.33 -18.34
N THR A 325 14.21 -2.65 -17.62
CA THR A 325 13.94 -4.00 -17.10
C THR A 325 12.49 -4.38 -17.37
N ASN A 326 12.10 -5.60 -17.13
CA ASN A 326 10.71 -6.02 -17.23
C ASN A 326 9.95 -5.79 -15.91
N GLN A 327 10.28 -4.74 -15.17
CA GLN A 327 9.71 -4.47 -13.84
C GLN A 327 8.65 -3.35 -13.88
N VAL A 328 7.65 -3.52 -13.06
CA VAL A 328 6.52 -2.60 -12.89
C VAL A 328 6.31 -2.28 -11.41
#